data_266e91281431ef3bcb5271e5a0946782
#
_entry.id   266e91281431ef3bcb5271e5a0946782
#
_cell.length_a   1.000
_cell.length_b   1.000
_cell.length_c   1.000
_cell.angle_alpha   90.00
_cell.angle_beta   90.00
_cell.angle_gamma   90.00
#
_symmetry.space_group_name_H-M   'P 1'
#
loop_
_entity.id
_entity.type
_entity.pdbx_description
1 polymer ?
#
loop_
_entity_poly.entity_id
_entity_poly.type
_entity_poly.pdbx_seq_one_letter_code
_entity_poly.pdbx_strand_id
1 'polypeptide(L)'
;MLSITNLKKTFTQPGGATLPILDIPKFEVAAGEQVVLIGRSGGGKTTLLHNIAGITKIDSGKIAFDGLPLQTLSQEMRDRFRATNMGYVFQTFNLLPAFTAIENVMLGMAFAKGKTDRKFAQSLLDRVGLKDRSGHQPAMMSVGEQQRVAVARALANRPRLLLADEPTANIDPANQQSIVDLIKESCEEFDIALILVTHTMEVANQFSRIDRLEDINQLAARAEEVIS
;
A
#
# COMPACT_ATOMS: atom_id res chain seq x y z
N MET A 1 16.14 2.07 2.91
CA MET A 1 14.99 2.21 3.81
C MET A 1 14.30 0.87 4.07
N LEU A 2 13.60 0.27 3.11
CA LEU A 2 13.02 -1.08 3.22
C LEU A 2 13.98 -2.12 2.65
N SER A 3 14.17 -3.25 3.35
CA SER A 3 14.88 -4.41 2.82
C SER A 3 14.17 -5.71 3.17
N ILE A 4 14.08 -6.60 2.20
CA ILE A 4 13.53 -7.95 2.32
C ILE A 4 14.63 -8.95 1.99
N THR A 5 14.76 -10.00 2.80
CA THR A 5 15.76 -11.04 2.60
C THR A 5 15.16 -12.41 2.88
N ASN A 6 15.26 -13.33 1.91
CA ASN A 6 14.79 -14.72 1.99
C ASN A 6 13.35 -14.87 2.51
N LEU A 7 12.46 -13.95 2.08
CA LEU A 7 11.06 -13.94 2.49
C LEU A 7 10.31 -15.15 1.92
N LYS A 8 9.66 -15.91 2.80
CA LYS A 8 8.74 -16.97 2.37
C LYS A 8 7.37 -16.78 3.01
N LYS A 9 6.33 -17.04 2.20
CA LYS A 9 4.94 -17.03 2.63
C LYS A 9 4.13 -18.11 1.96
N THR A 10 3.43 -18.88 2.79
CA THR A 10 2.56 -20.00 2.38
C THR A 10 1.20 -19.82 3.04
N PHE A 11 0.13 -20.19 2.37
CA PHE A 11 -1.21 -20.29 2.96
C PHE A 11 -1.66 -21.74 3.02
N THR A 12 -2.45 -22.08 4.04
CA THR A 12 -3.10 -23.38 4.15
C THR A 12 -4.47 -23.29 3.48
N GLN A 13 -4.74 -24.16 2.50
CA GLN A 13 -6.03 -24.25 1.84
C GLN A 13 -7.06 -25.02 2.69
N PRO A 14 -8.36 -24.82 2.47
CA PRO A 14 -9.37 -25.73 2.97
C PRO A 14 -9.05 -27.18 2.53
N GLY A 15 -8.82 -28.07 3.49
CA GLY A 15 -8.36 -29.44 3.18
C GLY A 15 -6.90 -29.73 3.54
N GLY A 16 -6.17 -28.72 4.09
CA GLY A 16 -4.83 -28.90 4.68
C GLY A 16 -3.66 -28.80 3.69
N ALA A 17 -3.91 -28.71 2.39
CA ALA A 17 -2.84 -28.50 1.42
C ALA A 17 -2.19 -27.11 1.60
N THR A 18 -0.87 -27.05 1.47
CA THR A 18 -0.12 -25.79 1.54
C THR A 18 0.05 -25.18 0.15
N LEU A 19 -0.19 -23.89 0.03
CA LEU A 19 0.01 -23.11 -1.19
C LEU A 19 1.10 -22.07 -0.94
N PRO A 20 2.33 -22.26 -1.43
CA PRO A 20 3.37 -21.24 -1.36
C PRO A 20 3.01 -20.09 -2.30
N ILE A 21 3.12 -18.86 -1.80
CA ILE A 21 2.77 -17.63 -2.52
C ILE A 21 4.00 -16.77 -2.80
N LEU A 22 4.91 -16.67 -1.81
CA LEU A 22 6.12 -15.86 -1.94
C LEU A 22 7.36 -16.68 -1.57
N ASP A 23 8.40 -16.55 -2.39
CA ASP A 23 9.78 -16.96 -2.14
C ASP A 23 10.69 -15.89 -2.75
N ILE A 24 10.94 -14.81 -1.98
CA ILE A 24 11.67 -13.62 -2.44
C ILE A 24 13.04 -13.59 -1.77
N PRO A 25 14.11 -13.89 -2.52
CA PRO A 25 15.48 -13.87 -1.98
C PRO A 25 15.89 -12.47 -1.51
N LYS A 26 15.61 -11.45 -2.32
CA LYS A 26 15.97 -10.07 -2.05
C LYS A 26 15.02 -9.10 -2.73
N PHE A 27 14.62 -8.04 -1.99
CA PHE A 27 13.94 -6.87 -2.53
C PHE A 27 14.26 -5.66 -1.65
N GLU A 28 14.59 -4.54 -2.24
CA GLU A 28 15.00 -3.33 -1.53
C GLU A 28 14.34 -2.09 -2.13
N VAL A 29 13.99 -1.13 -1.27
CA VAL A 29 13.50 0.18 -1.67
C VAL A 29 14.24 1.25 -0.85
N ALA A 30 14.81 2.22 -1.52
CA ALA A 30 15.49 3.36 -0.90
C ALA A 30 14.49 4.37 -0.32
N ALA A 31 14.96 5.33 0.48
CA ALA A 31 14.14 6.45 0.92
C ALA A 31 13.76 7.33 -0.29
N GLY A 32 12.53 7.81 -0.35
CA GLY A 32 12.01 8.62 -1.45
C GLY A 32 11.87 7.90 -2.80
N GLU A 33 12.28 6.62 -2.89
CA GLU A 33 12.21 5.87 -4.15
C GLU A 33 10.77 5.43 -4.45
N GLN A 34 10.36 5.59 -5.71
CA GLN A 34 9.06 5.15 -6.20
C GLN A 34 9.23 3.91 -7.08
N VAL A 35 8.66 2.80 -6.64
CA VAL A 35 8.73 1.49 -7.31
C VAL A 35 7.33 1.05 -7.69
N VAL A 36 7.15 0.66 -8.96
CA VAL A 36 5.94 -0.03 -9.39
C VAL A 36 6.21 -1.52 -9.48
N LEU A 37 5.36 -2.30 -8.86
CA LEU A 37 5.40 -3.75 -8.89
C LEU A 37 4.26 -4.26 -9.76
N ILE A 38 4.61 -4.83 -10.91
CA ILE A 38 3.65 -5.46 -11.82
C ILE A 38 3.69 -6.98 -11.68
N GLY A 39 2.66 -7.66 -12.14
CA GLY A 39 2.59 -9.14 -12.16
C GLY A 39 1.17 -9.65 -12.37
N ARG A 40 1.03 -10.94 -12.62
CA ARG A 40 -0.25 -11.59 -12.89
C ARG A 40 -1.22 -11.48 -11.71
N SER A 41 -2.52 -11.50 -11.99
CA SER A 41 -3.53 -11.58 -10.94
C SER A 41 -3.33 -12.88 -10.14
N GLY A 42 -3.46 -12.79 -8.81
CA GLY A 42 -3.19 -13.92 -7.91
C GLY A 42 -1.71 -14.24 -7.68
N GLY A 43 -0.76 -13.53 -8.31
CA GLY A 43 0.69 -13.79 -8.18
C GLY A 43 1.32 -13.44 -6.83
N GLY A 44 0.56 -12.90 -5.86
CA GLY A 44 1.06 -12.60 -4.52
C GLY A 44 1.39 -11.12 -4.26
N LYS A 45 1.08 -10.19 -5.18
CA LYS A 45 1.35 -8.75 -5.03
C LYS A 45 0.76 -8.16 -3.74
N THR A 46 -0.55 -8.32 -3.53
CA THR A 46 -1.24 -7.90 -2.30
C THR A 46 -0.65 -8.59 -1.06
N THR A 47 -0.30 -9.89 -1.18
CA THR A 47 0.34 -10.64 -0.08
C THR A 47 1.68 -10.02 0.30
N LEU A 48 2.49 -9.63 -0.68
CA LEU A 48 3.76 -8.95 -0.44
C LEU A 48 3.55 -7.61 0.28
N LEU A 49 2.61 -6.77 -0.20
CA LEU A 49 2.28 -5.52 0.48
C LEU A 49 1.78 -5.75 1.92
N HIS A 50 0.95 -6.77 2.15
CA HIS A 50 0.48 -7.11 3.50
C HIS A 50 1.60 -7.62 4.41
N ASN A 51 2.59 -8.35 3.87
CA ASN A 51 3.76 -8.75 4.64
C ASN A 51 4.64 -7.54 4.99
N ILE A 52 4.89 -6.62 4.03
CA ILE A 52 5.64 -5.38 4.26
C ILE A 52 4.94 -4.52 5.33
N ALA A 53 3.62 -4.38 5.23
CA ALA A 53 2.82 -3.65 6.21
C ALA A 53 2.72 -4.37 7.58
N GLY A 54 3.19 -5.62 7.69
CA GLY A 54 3.04 -6.42 8.90
C GLY A 54 1.59 -6.79 9.25
N ILE A 55 0.68 -6.72 8.27
CA ILE A 55 -0.72 -7.17 8.39
C ILE A 55 -0.74 -8.69 8.43
N THR A 56 0.00 -9.34 7.54
CA THR A 56 0.16 -10.80 7.49
C THR A 56 1.57 -11.16 7.93
N LYS A 57 1.70 -12.18 8.80
CA LYS A 57 3.01 -12.69 9.24
C LYS A 57 3.68 -13.45 8.10
N ILE A 58 5.00 -13.29 8.00
CA ILE A 58 5.87 -14.12 7.14
C ILE A 58 6.13 -15.47 7.81
N ASP A 59 6.44 -16.48 7.02
CA ASP A 59 6.75 -17.82 7.55
C ASP A 59 8.26 -17.92 7.86
N SER A 60 9.10 -17.31 7.01
CA SER A 60 10.55 -17.21 7.23
C SER A 60 11.15 -16.01 6.50
N GLY A 61 12.42 -15.72 6.77
CA GLY A 61 13.13 -14.58 6.19
C GLY A 61 13.04 -13.33 7.05
N LYS A 62 13.31 -12.17 6.44
CA LYS A 62 13.41 -10.90 7.15
C LYS A 62 12.82 -9.77 6.32
N ILE A 63 12.02 -8.93 6.97
CA ILE A 63 11.62 -7.60 6.47
C ILE A 63 12.17 -6.59 7.47
N ALA A 64 13.01 -5.68 7.02
CA ALA A 64 13.55 -4.64 7.86
C ALA A 64 13.24 -3.25 7.30
N PHE A 65 12.92 -2.32 8.18
CA PHE A 65 12.69 -0.92 7.89
C PHE A 65 13.74 -0.10 8.66
N ASP A 66 14.65 0.57 7.95
CA ASP A 66 15.84 1.23 8.49
C ASP A 66 16.66 0.32 9.44
N GLY A 67 16.84 -0.92 9.03
CA GLY A 67 17.56 -1.92 9.81
C GLY A 67 16.74 -2.58 10.92
N LEU A 68 15.57 -2.05 11.31
CA LEU A 68 14.68 -2.64 12.32
C LEU A 68 13.92 -3.84 11.72
N PRO A 69 14.13 -5.06 12.20
CA PRO A 69 13.41 -6.23 11.70
C PRO A 69 11.96 -6.23 12.21
N LEU A 70 10.98 -6.10 11.32
CA LEU A 70 9.57 -5.96 11.70
C LEU A 70 8.99 -7.22 12.37
N GLN A 71 9.51 -8.41 12.05
CA GLN A 71 9.09 -9.67 12.64
C GLN A 71 9.49 -9.83 14.12
N THR A 72 10.45 -9.04 14.62
CA THR A 72 10.87 -9.07 16.02
C THR A 72 9.95 -8.24 16.93
N LEU A 73 9.12 -7.40 16.33
CA LEU A 73 8.17 -6.57 17.06
C LEU A 73 6.97 -7.41 17.56
N SER A 74 6.50 -7.11 18.77
CA SER A 74 5.19 -7.59 19.21
C SER A 74 4.09 -7.08 18.26
N GLN A 75 2.91 -7.70 18.31
CA GLN A 75 1.80 -7.26 17.46
C GLN A 75 1.45 -5.79 17.71
N GLU A 76 1.36 -5.36 18.96
CA GLU A 76 1.07 -3.97 19.33
C GLU A 76 2.14 -3.00 18.80
N MET A 77 3.42 -3.35 18.99
CA MET A 77 4.53 -2.52 18.50
C MET A 77 4.53 -2.43 16.97
N ARG A 78 4.22 -3.52 16.26
CA ARG A 78 4.13 -3.56 14.81
C ARG A 78 2.96 -2.73 14.30
N ASP A 79 1.79 -2.79 14.95
CA ASP A 79 0.63 -1.99 14.59
C ASP A 79 0.91 -0.49 14.78
N ARG A 80 1.56 -0.12 15.89
CA ARG A 80 2.00 1.26 16.12
C ARG A 80 3.06 1.71 15.13
N PHE A 81 4.01 0.83 14.80
CA PHE A 81 5.06 1.11 13.80
C PHE A 81 4.43 1.37 12.43
N ARG A 82 3.53 0.48 11.98
CA ARG A 82 2.78 0.65 10.73
C ARG A 82 2.03 1.97 10.71
N ALA A 83 1.22 2.24 11.74
CA ALA A 83 0.43 3.46 11.82
C ALA A 83 1.28 4.74 11.76
N THR A 84 2.51 4.70 12.26
CA THR A 84 3.42 5.86 12.28
C THR A 84 4.22 6.03 10.99
N ASN A 85 4.64 4.93 10.35
CA ASN A 85 5.64 4.97 9.27
C ASN A 85 5.09 4.61 7.91
N MET A 86 3.90 3.98 7.83
CA MET A 86 3.35 3.46 6.59
C MET A 86 1.95 4.02 6.32
N GLY A 87 1.72 4.48 5.09
CA GLY A 87 0.39 4.70 4.54
C GLY A 87 -0.02 3.51 3.69
N TYR A 88 -1.31 3.21 3.64
CA TYR A 88 -1.83 2.15 2.78
C TYR A 88 -3.06 2.63 2.02
N VAL A 89 -2.98 2.58 0.69
CA VAL A 89 -4.10 2.80 -0.23
C VAL A 89 -4.56 1.43 -0.73
N PHE A 90 -5.75 1.01 -0.31
CA PHE A 90 -6.33 -0.28 -0.66
C PHE A 90 -7.08 -0.22 -1.99
N GLN A 91 -7.18 -1.35 -2.67
CA GLN A 91 -7.97 -1.51 -3.87
C GLN A 91 -9.47 -1.20 -3.64
N THR A 92 -10.00 -1.52 -2.46
CA THR A 92 -11.41 -1.29 -2.06
C THR A 92 -11.47 -0.22 -0.98
N PHE A 93 -11.02 0.96 -1.19
CA PHE A 93 -10.99 2.17 -0.35
C PHE A 93 -10.96 1.96 1.18
N ASN A 94 -11.67 0.98 1.72
CA ASN A 94 -11.82 0.63 3.14
C ASN A 94 -12.15 1.86 4.01
N LEU A 95 -13.02 2.74 3.51
CA LEU A 95 -13.57 3.84 4.28
C LEU A 95 -14.62 3.32 5.26
N LEU A 96 -14.67 3.91 6.44
CA LEU A 96 -15.73 3.62 7.40
C LEU A 96 -17.01 4.37 6.96
N PRO A 97 -18.10 3.65 6.64
CA PRO A 97 -19.27 4.26 6.02
C PRO A 97 -20.03 5.21 6.94
N ALA A 98 -19.92 5.01 8.26
CA ALA A 98 -20.55 5.88 9.26
C ALA A 98 -19.79 7.20 9.49
N PHE A 99 -18.55 7.31 9.00
CA PHE A 99 -17.70 8.48 9.19
C PHE A 99 -17.70 9.36 7.95
N THR A 100 -17.63 10.67 8.17
CA THR A 100 -17.41 11.66 7.11
C THR A 100 -16.00 11.52 6.52
N ALA A 101 -15.74 12.19 5.38
CA ALA A 101 -14.43 12.20 4.75
C ALA A 101 -13.33 12.67 5.71
N ILE A 102 -13.56 13.78 6.43
CA ILE A 102 -12.57 14.30 7.38
C ILE A 102 -12.36 13.35 8.57
N GLU A 103 -13.40 12.69 9.06
CA GLU A 103 -13.28 11.72 10.15
C GLU A 103 -12.52 10.47 9.70
N ASN A 104 -12.72 10.00 8.46
CA ASN A 104 -11.93 8.92 7.88
C ASN A 104 -10.44 9.28 7.80
N VAL A 105 -10.09 10.51 7.42
CA VAL A 105 -8.69 10.98 7.41
C VAL A 105 -8.15 11.07 8.82
N MET A 106 -8.89 11.66 9.76
CA MET A 106 -8.48 11.80 11.17
C MET A 106 -8.29 10.46 11.86
N LEU A 107 -9.06 9.42 11.47
CA LEU A 107 -8.90 8.07 12.01
C LEU A 107 -7.50 7.52 11.74
N GLY A 108 -6.92 7.79 10.56
CA GLY A 108 -5.54 7.44 10.25
C GLY A 108 -4.56 8.02 11.29
N MET A 109 -4.79 9.24 11.75
CA MET A 109 -3.92 9.91 12.74
C MET A 109 -4.05 9.31 14.15
N ALA A 110 -5.25 8.90 14.53
CA ALA A 110 -5.55 8.41 15.89
C ALA A 110 -4.70 7.20 16.30
N PHE A 111 -4.42 6.30 15.36
CA PHE A 111 -3.68 5.06 15.63
C PHE A 111 -2.16 5.26 15.78
N ALA A 112 -1.58 6.36 15.28
CA ALA A 112 -0.14 6.60 15.38
C ALA A 112 0.26 7.27 16.70
N LYS A 113 -0.28 8.45 16.98
CA LYS A 113 0.16 9.30 18.09
C LYS A 113 -0.95 9.61 19.10
N GLY A 114 -2.15 9.07 18.89
CA GLY A 114 -3.33 9.34 19.72
C GLY A 114 -3.83 10.79 19.66
N LYS A 115 -3.20 11.63 18.84
CA LYS A 115 -3.59 13.03 18.62
C LYS A 115 -4.03 13.21 17.17
N THR A 116 -5.20 13.79 16.99
CA THR A 116 -5.72 14.13 15.66
C THR A 116 -5.53 15.63 15.42
N ASP A 117 -5.15 15.99 14.21
CA ASP A 117 -5.06 17.36 13.74
C ASP A 117 -6.09 17.60 12.64
N ARG A 118 -7.23 18.19 13.03
CA ARG A 118 -8.32 18.47 12.11
C ARG A 118 -7.91 19.48 11.02
N LYS A 119 -7.04 20.44 11.34
CA LYS A 119 -6.58 21.42 10.35
C LYS A 119 -5.71 20.74 9.29
N PHE A 120 -4.82 19.85 9.70
CA PHE A 120 -4.01 19.07 8.78
C PHE A 120 -4.87 18.08 7.99
N ALA A 121 -5.85 17.42 8.62
CA ALA A 121 -6.81 16.56 7.88
C ALA A 121 -7.57 17.36 6.81
N GLN A 122 -8.01 18.58 7.12
CA GLN A 122 -8.67 19.45 6.15
C GLN A 122 -7.71 19.83 5.00
N SER A 123 -6.46 20.19 5.30
CA SER A 123 -5.49 20.51 4.24
C SER A 123 -5.19 19.33 3.31
N LEU A 124 -5.22 18.11 3.82
CA LEU A 124 -5.12 16.91 2.98
C LEU A 124 -6.35 16.74 2.08
N LEU A 125 -7.56 16.98 2.59
CA LEU A 125 -8.77 16.94 1.77
C LEU A 125 -8.77 18.05 0.71
N ASP A 126 -8.30 19.24 1.05
CA ASP A 126 -8.16 20.35 0.09
C ASP A 126 -7.18 19.97 -1.04
N ARG A 127 -6.05 19.34 -0.67
CA ARG A 127 -5.04 18.85 -1.61
C ARG A 127 -5.60 17.83 -2.60
N VAL A 128 -6.42 16.90 -2.13
CA VAL A 128 -7.05 15.89 -3.01
C VAL A 128 -8.29 16.42 -3.73
N GLY A 129 -8.56 17.74 -3.67
CA GLY A 129 -9.68 18.39 -4.37
C GLY A 129 -11.05 18.15 -3.72
N LEU A 130 -11.08 17.87 -2.40
CA LEU A 130 -12.30 17.54 -1.66
C LEU A 130 -12.61 18.55 -0.55
N LYS A 131 -12.18 19.83 -0.71
CA LYS A 131 -12.39 20.88 0.28
C LYS A 131 -13.84 20.98 0.76
N ASP A 132 -14.77 21.03 -0.18
CA ASP A 132 -16.21 21.22 0.07
C ASP A 132 -16.94 19.89 0.37
N ARG A 133 -16.21 18.77 0.38
CA ARG A 133 -16.74 17.43 0.62
C ARG A 133 -16.33 16.84 1.98
N SER A 134 -15.62 17.61 2.80
CA SER A 134 -15.07 17.12 4.09
C SER A 134 -16.12 16.56 5.06
N GLY A 135 -17.34 17.10 5.04
CA GLY A 135 -18.48 16.64 5.85
C GLY A 135 -19.31 15.53 5.23
N HIS A 136 -19.02 15.06 4.01
CA HIS A 136 -19.79 14.01 3.35
C HIS A 136 -19.37 12.62 3.81
N GLN A 137 -20.34 11.71 3.94
CA GLN A 137 -20.09 10.29 4.16
C GLN A 137 -19.80 9.57 2.83
N PRO A 138 -19.10 8.42 2.84
CA PRO A 138 -18.78 7.67 1.63
C PRO A 138 -19.98 7.38 0.71
N ALA A 139 -21.15 7.12 1.27
CA ALA A 139 -22.37 6.89 0.50
C ALA A 139 -22.84 8.10 -0.33
N MET A 140 -22.35 9.30 0.00
CA MET A 140 -22.67 10.56 -0.68
C MET A 140 -21.57 10.99 -1.65
N MET A 141 -20.58 10.14 -1.88
CA MET A 141 -19.37 10.43 -2.67
C MET A 141 -19.27 9.49 -3.87
N SER A 142 -18.78 10.01 -4.99
CA SER A 142 -18.43 9.16 -6.14
C SER A 142 -17.27 8.21 -5.77
N VAL A 143 -17.09 7.17 -6.58
CA VAL A 143 -16.01 6.19 -6.43
C VAL A 143 -14.63 6.88 -6.44
N GLY A 144 -14.42 7.84 -7.35
CA GLY A 144 -13.19 8.62 -7.42
C GLY A 144 -12.97 9.54 -6.20
N GLU A 145 -14.05 10.15 -5.66
CA GLU A 145 -13.97 10.94 -4.43
C GLU A 145 -13.61 10.06 -3.23
N GLN A 146 -14.20 8.87 -3.12
CA GLN A 146 -13.87 7.91 -2.06
C GLN A 146 -12.40 7.49 -2.13
N GLN A 147 -11.86 7.24 -3.32
CA GLN A 147 -10.44 6.92 -3.49
C GLN A 147 -9.54 8.09 -3.08
N ARG A 148 -9.90 9.32 -3.41
CA ARG A 148 -9.16 10.51 -2.97
C ARG A 148 -9.17 10.66 -1.44
N VAL A 149 -10.26 10.35 -0.76
CA VAL A 149 -10.30 10.27 0.71
C VAL A 149 -9.37 9.17 1.24
N ALA A 150 -9.34 7.99 0.59
CA ALA A 150 -8.44 6.91 0.98
C ALA A 150 -6.96 7.30 0.83
N VAL A 151 -6.59 8.04 -0.24
CA VAL A 151 -5.25 8.61 -0.41
C VAL A 151 -4.95 9.63 0.69
N ALA A 152 -5.85 10.59 0.96
CA ALA A 152 -5.67 11.56 2.04
C ALA A 152 -5.49 10.90 3.41
N ARG A 153 -6.27 9.84 3.71
CA ARG A 153 -6.12 9.04 4.93
C ARG A 153 -4.76 8.36 5.00
N ALA A 154 -4.27 7.81 3.91
CA ALA A 154 -2.97 7.15 3.86
C ALA A 154 -1.81 8.12 4.12
N LEU A 155 -1.96 9.40 3.76
CA LEU A 155 -0.98 10.47 3.99
C LEU A 155 -1.09 11.11 5.39
N ALA A 156 -2.15 10.83 6.15
CA ALA A 156 -2.52 11.53 7.37
C ALA A 156 -1.45 11.53 8.49
N ASN A 157 -0.60 10.51 8.53
CA ASN A 157 0.49 10.39 9.50
C ASN A 157 1.86 10.80 8.94
N ARG A 158 1.91 11.43 7.75
CA ARG A 158 3.17 11.74 7.06
C ARG A 158 4.06 10.50 7.02
N PRO A 159 3.61 9.42 6.38
CA PRO A 159 4.32 8.15 6.35
C PRO A 159 5.66 8.31 5.62
N ARG A 160 6.59 7.42 5.89
CA ARG A 160 7.86 7.31 5.17
C ARG A 160 7.77 6.34 4.00
N LEU A 161 6.76 5.46 4.01
CA LEU A 161 6.45 4.50 2.96
C LEU A 161 4.95 4.53 2.66
N LEU A 162 4.59 4.71 1.41
CA LEU A 162 3.23 4.53 0.92
C LEU A 162 3.15 3.21 0.17
N LEU A 163 2.19 2.38 0.55
CA LEU A 163 1.83 1.14 -0.14
C LEU A 163 0.50 1.38 -0.87
N ALA A 164 0.47 1.17 -2.17
CA ALA A 164 -0.73 1.36 -2.98
C ALA A 164 -1.05 0.07 -3.73
N ASP A 165 -2.16 -0.58 -3.38
CA ASP A 165 -2.60 -1.83 -3.95
C ASP A 165 -3.70 -1.59 -4.98
N GLU A 166 -3.36 -1.65 -6.27
CA GLU A 166 -4.27 -1.43 -7.41
C GLU A 166 -5.15 -0.16 -7.24
N PRO A 167 -4.56 1.02 -6.98
CA PRO A 167 -5.29 2.20 -6.53
C PRO A 167 -6.28 2.77 -7.56
N THR A 168 -6.24 2.29 -8.80
CA THR A 168 -7.09 2.73 -9.92
C THR A 168 -8.05 1.66 -10.44
N ALA A 169 -8.03 0.43 -9.89
CA ALA A 169 -8.79 -0.70 -10.44
C ALA A 169 -10.31 -0.48 -10.50
N ASN A 170 -10.86 0.30 -9.58
CA ASN A 170 -12.29 0.58 -9.49
C ASN A 170 -12.66 2.00 -9.96
N ILE A 171 -11.74 2.69 -10.64
CA ILE A 171 -11.88 4.08 -11.08
C ILE A 171 -12.15 4.13 -12.58
N ASP A 172 -13.07 4.99 -13.00
CA ASP A 172 -13.31 5.26 -14.42
C ASP A 172 -12.00 5.68 -15.12
N PRO A 173 -11.74 5.21 -16.35
CA PRO A 173 -10.51 5.53 -17.09
C PRO A 173 -10.19 7.04 -17.14
N ALA A 174 -11.20 7.90 -17.27
CA ALA A 174 -11.04 9.35 -17.28
C ALA A 174 -10.49 9.93 -15.97
N ASN A 175 -10.67 9.23 -14.85
CA ASN A 175 -10.25 9.67 -13.52
C ASN A 175 -9.00 8.94 -12.99
N GLN A 176 -8.59 7.84 -13.63
CA GLN A 176 -7.43 7.03 -13.19
C GLN A 176 -6.16 7.85 -13.13
N GLN A 177 -5.88 8.62 -14.19
CA GLN A 177 -4.66 9.44 -14.27
C GLN A 177 -4.56 10.40 -13.10
N SER A 178 -5.64 11.08 -12.74
CA SER A 178 -5.63 12.04 -11.64
C SER A 178 -5.34 11.40 -10.26
N ILE A 179 -5.66 10.12 -10.07
CA ILE A 179 -5.29 9.39 -8.84
C ILE A 179 -3.81 9.01 -8.84
N VAL A 180 -3.28 8.58 -10.00
CA VAL A 180 -1.84 8.27 -10.14
C VAL A 180 -1.00 9.50 -9.90
N ASP A 181 -1.34 10.63 -10.56
CA ASP A 181 -0.66 11.91 -10.39
C ASP A 181 -0.68 12.37 -8.93
N LEU A 182 -1.85 12.31 -8.28
CA LEU A 182 -2.00 12.67 -6.89
C LEU A 182 -1.10 11.86 -5.94
N ILE A 183 -1.02 10.54 -6.15
CA ILE A 183 -0.14 9.66 -5.36
C ILE A 183 1.32 10.01 -5.62
N LYS A 184 1.72 10.11 -6.89
CA LYS A 184 3.09 10.38 -7.32
C LYS A 184 3.60 11.72 -6.79
N GLU A 185 2.85 12.80 -7.06
CA GLU A 185 3.18 14.16 -6.60
C GLU A 185 3.24 14.27 -5.07
N SER A 186 2.31 13.59 -4.36
CA SER A 186 2.35 13.57 -2.90
C SER A 186 3.59 12.88 -2.37
N CYS A 187 4.03 11.78 -3.00
CA CYS A 187 5.25 11.08 -2.61
C CYS A 187 6.49 11.92 -2.90
N GLU A 188 6.55 12.61 -4.03
CA GLU A 188 7.65 13.51 -4.39
C GLU A 188 7.76 14.69 -3.43
N GLU A 189 6.65 15.37 -3.14
CA GLU A 189 6.64 16.54 -2.27
C GLU A 189 7.01 16.25 -0.83
N PHE A 190 6.57 15.09 -0.30
CA PHE A 190 6.81 14.73 1.10
C PHE A 190 8.00 13.77 1.30
N ASP A 191 8.78 13.49 0.26
CA ASP A 191 9.91 12.54 0.26
C ASP A 191 9.49 11.15 0.79
N ILE A 192 8.32 10.67 0.34
CA ILE A 192 7.74 9.39 0.72
C ILE A 192 8.17 8.34 -0.31
N ALA A 193 8.75 7.22 0.15
CA ALA A 193 8.95 6.06 -0.72
C ALA A 193 7.59 5.43 -1.08
N LEU A 194 7.46 4.95 -2.32
CA LEU A 194 6.24 4.34 -2.84
C LEU A 194 6.50 2.92 -3.32
N ILE A 195 5.62 2.00 -2.93
CA ILE A 195 5.45 0.72 -3.63
C ILE A 195 4.03 0.68 -4.15
N LEU A 196 3.87 0.85 -5.46
CA LEU A 196 2.59 0.80 -6.15
C LEU A 196 2.46 -0.53 -6.87
N VAL A 197 1.40 -1.26 -6.59
CA VAL A 197 1.04 -2.48 -7.31
C VAL A 197 0.00 -2.17 -8.36
N THR A 198 0.23 -2.60 -9.59
CA THR A 198 -0.75 -2.51 -10.68
C THR A 198 -0.56 -3.63 -11.69
N HIS A 199 -1.61 -3.93 -12.46
CA HIS A 199 -1.54 -4.75 -13.67
C HIS A 199 -1.55 -3.90 -14.95
N THR A 200 -1.71 -2.58 -14.84
CA THR A 200 -1.85 -1.65 -15.97
C THR A 200 -0.49 -1.08 -16.34
N MET A 201 0.01 -1.41 -17.54
CA MET A 201 1.30 -0.91 -18.04
C MET A 201 1.30 0.60 -18.25
N GLU A 202 0.16 1.19 -18.60
CA GLU A 202 0.00 2.65 -18.74
C GLU A 202 0.32 3.40 -17.44
N VAL A 203 -0.07 2.84 -16.29
CA VAL A 203 0.30 3.36 -14.99
C VAL A 203 1.77 3.09 -14.69
N ALA A 204 2.24 1.86 -14.93
CA ALA A 204 3.60 1.46 -14.60
C ALA A 204 4.65 2.29 -15.35
N ASN A 205 4.44 2.57 -16.64
CA ASN A 205 5.37 3.31 -17.48
C ASN A 205 5.57 4.79 -17.08
N GLN A 206 4.83 5.29 -16.11
CA GLN A 206 4.98 6.66 -15.59
C GLN A 206 6.03 6.75 -14.48
N PHE A 207 6.60 5.62 -14.06
CA PHE A 207 7.58 5.52 -12.99
C PHE A 207 8.93 5.06 -13.52
N SER A 208 10.00 5.51 -12.87
CA SER A 208 11.37 5.21 -13.28
C SER A 208 11.82 3.78 -12.97
N ARG A 209 11.19 3.14 -11.97
CA ARG A 209 11.50 1.76 -11.59
C ARG A 209 10.25 0.89 -11.65
N ILE A 210 10.33 -0.13 -12.50
CA ILE A 210 9.29 -1.15 -12.68
C ILE A 210 9.93 -2.50 -12.40
N ASP A 211 9.46 -3.18 -11.35
CA ASP A 211 9.86 -4.54 -11.04
C ASP A 211 8.71 -5.50 -11.38
N ARG A 212 9.03 -6.67 -11.93
CA ARG A 212 8.05 -7.73 -12.12
C ARG A 212 8.09 -8.65 -10.92
N LEU A 213 6.93 -8.98 -10.36
CA LEU A 213 6.90 -9.90 -9.21
C LEU A 213 7.46 -11.27 -9.61
N GLU A 214 7.23 -11.70 -10.84
CA GLU A 214 7.74 -12.96 -11.38
C GLU A 214 9.28 -13.01 -11.36
N ASP A 215 9.96 -11.88 -11.56
CA ASP A 215 11.42 -11.84 -11.60
C ASP A 215 12.04 -11.89 -10.18
N ILE A 216 11.31 -11.41 -9.17
CA ILE A 216 11.78 -11.38 -7.78
C ILE A 216 11.24 -12.54 -6.93
N ASN A 217 10.16 -13.22 -7.36
CA ASN A 217 9.53 -14.34 -6.67
C ASN A 217 9.90 -15.67 -7.34
N GLN A 218 10.82 -16.43 -6.75
CA GLN A 218 11.33 -17.68 -7.30
C GLN A 218 10.25 -18.76 -7.53
N LEU A 219 9.06 -18.63 -6.95
CA LEU A 219 7.97 -19.57 -7.20
C LEU A 219 7.42 -19.44 -8.62
N ALA A 220 7.44 -18.26 -9.21
CA ALA A 220 6.98 -18.04 -10.58
C ALA A 220 7.94 -18.69 -11.59
N ALA A 221 9.25 -18.54 -11.38
CA ALA A 221 10.27 -19.16 -12.23
C ALA A 221 10.17 -20.70 -12.24
N ARG A 222 9.92 -21.32 -11.09
CA ARG A 222 9.76 -22.79 -10.97
C ARG A 222 8.49 -23.31 -11.65
N ALA A 223 7.43 -22.51 -11.74
CA ALA A 223 6.19 -22.92 -12.41
C ALA A 223 6.35 -23.00 -13.94
N GLU A 224 7.23 -22.19 -14.53
CA GLU A 224 7.52 -22.24 -15.97
C GLU A 224 8.44 -23.39 -16.36
N GLU A 225 9.37 -23.78 -15.47
CA GLU A 225 10.25 -24.96 -15.70
C GLU A 225 9.51 -26.30 -15.65
N VAL A 226 8.34 -26.39 -15.02
CA VAL A 226 7.53 -27.64 -14.93
C VAL A 226 6.60 -27.82 -16.14
N ILE A 227 6.38 -26.75 -16.94
CA ILE A 227 5.48 -26.74 -18.11
C ILE A 227 6.28 -26.85 -19.44
N SER A 228 7.60 -26.66 -19.39
CA SER A 228 8.51 -26.84 -20.52
C SER A 228 9.10 -28.26 -20.55
#